data_933f35df3d2f5ee5b4da6695b1f86c8a
#
_entry.id   933f35df3d2f5ee5b4da6695b1f86c8a
#
_cell.length_a   1.000
_cell.length_b   1.000
_cell.length_c   1.000
_cell.angle_alpha   90.00
_cell.angle_beta   90.00
_cell.angle_gamma   90.00
#
_symmetry.space_group_name_H-M   'P 1'
#
loop_
_entity.id
_entity.type
_entity.pdbx_description
1 polymer ?
#
loop_
_entity_poly.entity_id
_entity_poly.type
_entity_poly.pdbx_seq_one_letter_code
_entity_poly.pdbx_strand_id
1 'polypeptide(L)' 'MTILAESGATKTDWRSIASDGTVYSMRSTGMNVATADVAFVEKTLREAIPKLNPSGEIVERIHF' A
#
# COMPACT_ATOMS: atom_id res chain seq x y z
N MET A 1 -7.39 1.21 10.15
CA MET A 1 -6.24 0.52 9.50
C MET A 1 -5.18 1.51 9.09
N THR A 2 -3.96 1.17 9.31
CA THR A 2 -2.80 1.94 8.83
C THR A 2 -2.09 1.15 7.74
N ILE A 3 -1.76 1.79 6.63
CA ILE A 3 -1.02 1.19 5.53
C ILE A 3 0.35 1.84 5.44
N LEU A 4 1.38 1.02 5.31
CA LEU A 4 2.76 1.45 5.19
C LEU A 4 3.33 0.95 3.86
N ALA A 5 4.01 1.81 3.13
CA ALA A 5 4.67 1.44 1.89
C ALA A 5 6.12 1.91 1.92
N GLU A 6 7.03 0.99 1.70
CA GLU A 6 8.45 1.26 1.52
C GLU A 6 8.80 1.03 0.05
N SER A 7 8.94 2.13 -0.68
CA SER A 7 9.12 2.11 -2.13
C SER A 7 10.59 2.20 -2.51
N GLY A 8 11.02 1.27 -3.34
CA GLY A 8 12.33 1.32 -4.00
C GLY A 8 12.16 1.46 -5.52
N ALA A 9 13.29 1.48 -6.25
CA ALA A 9 13.29 1.62 -7.70
C ALA A 9 12.65 0.43 -8.42
N THR A 10 12.76 -0.78 -7.85
CA THR A 10 12.33 -2.02 -8.48
C THR A 10 11.15 -2.68 -7.78
N LYS A 11 10.90 -2.36 -6.53
CA LYS A 11 9.82 -2.97 -5.74
C LYS A 11 9.32 -2.05 -4.65
N THR A 12 8.09 -2.27 -4.24
CA THR A 12 7.47 -1.62 -3.09
C THR A 12 7.03 -2.70 -2.11
N ASP A 13 7.46 -2.61 -0.87
CA ASP A 13 7.00 -3.45 0.22
C ASP A 13 5.85 -2.76 0.94
N TRP A 14 4.73 -3.47 1.05
CA TRP A 14 3.51 -2.96 1.64
C TRP A 14 3.19 -3.72 2.91
N ARG A 15 2.73 -3.00 3.93
CA ARG A 15 2.15 -3.58 5.14
C ARG A 15 0.91 -2.82 5.54
N SER A 16 -0.02 -3.53 6.14
CA SER A 16 -1.17 -2.92 6.79
C SER A 16 -1.35 -3.48 8.18
N ILE A 17 -1.81 -2.63 9.08
CA ILE A 17 -2.11 -3.01 10.46
C ILE A 17 -3.59 -2.73 10.66
N ALA A 18 -4.35 -3.80 10.83
CA ALA A 18 -5.77 -3.72 11.09
C ALA A 18 -6.08 -3.26 12.52
N SER A 19 -7.30 -2.84 12.77
CA SER A 19 -7.74 -2.38 14.08
C SER A 19 -7.61 -3.44 15.18
N ASP A 20 -7.69 -4.72 14.79
CA ASP A 20 -7.53 -5.86 15.71
C ASP A 20 -6.07 -6.29 15.90
N GLY A 21 -5.12 -5.60 15.28
CA GLY A 21 -3.70 -5.93 15.34
C GLY A 21 -3.21 -6.89 14.25
N THR A 22 -4.10 -7.40 13.39
CA THR A 22 -3.69 -8.27 12.28
C THR A 22 -2.81 -7.49 11.30
N VAL A 23 -1.72 -8.11 10.86
CA VAL A 23 -0.78 -7.53 9.90
C VAL A 23 -0.86 -8.28 8.58
N TYR A 24 -1.08 -7.53 7.51
CA TYR A 24 -1.02 -8.04 6.14
C TYR A 24 0.21 -7.47 5.45
N SER A 25 0.80 -8.20 4.55
CA SER A 25 1.94 -7.72 3.77
C SER A 25 1.85 -8.19 2.33
N MET A 26 2.40 -7.37 1.42
CA MET A 26 2.51 -7.72 0.01
C MET A 26 3.68 -6.95 -0.62
N ARG A 27 4.04 -7.33 -1.83
CA ARG A 27 5.06 -6.65 -2.61
C ARG A 27 4.51 -6.35 -4.01
N SER A 28 4.77 -5.15 -4.49
CA SER A 28 4.42 -4.73 -5.85
C SER A 28 5.65 -4.20 -6.59
N THR A 29 5.46 -3.78 -7.82
CA THR A 29 6.50 -3.08 -8.60
C THR A 29 6.95 -1.81 -7.90
N GLY A 30 8.18 -1.38 -8.19
CA GLY A 30 8.72 -0.15 -7.64
C GLY A 30 7.89 1.07 -8.04
N MET A 31 7.76 1.98 -7.11
CA MET A 31 6.97 3.18 -7.27
C MET A 31 7.72 4.35 -6.62
N ASN A 32 8.28 5.23 -7.45
CA ASN A 32 8.88 6.46 -6.93
C ASN A 32 7.82 7.55 -6.93
N VAL A 33 7.24 7.80 -5.77
CA VAL A 33 6.12 8.74 -5.60
C VAL A 33 6.49 10.16 -6.06
N ALA A 34 7.76 10.54 -5.95
CA ALA A 34 8.22 11.88 -6.36
C ALA A 34 8.25 12.08 -7.87
N THR A 35 8.44 11.00 -8.64
CA THR A 35 8.58 11.07 -10.10
C THR A 35 7.52 10.27 -10.85
N ALA A 36 6.77 9.41 -10.16
CA ALA A 36 5.77 8.59 -10.77
C ALA A 36 4.56 9.41 -11.22
N ASP A 37 3.97 9.00 -12.34
CA ASP A 37 2.70 9.49 -12.81
C ASP A 37 1.60 9.19 -11.77
N VAL A 38 0.72 10.15 -11.54
CA VAL A 38 -0.40 10.00 -10.61
C VAL A 38 -1.27 8.79 -10.97
N ALA A 39 -1.50 8.56 -12.26
CA ALA A 39 -2.27 7.41 -12.73
C ALA A 39 -1.61 6.08 -12.36
N PHE A 40 -0.28 6.02 -12.41
CA PHE A 40 0.47 4.82 -12.02
C PHE A 40 0.38 4.56 -10.52
N VAL A 41 0.52 5.60 -9.71
CA VAL A 41 0.39 5.50 -8.24
C VAL A 41 -1.01 5.04 -7.87
N GLU A 42 -2.02 5.63 -8.47
CA GLU A 42 -3.42 5.26 -8.24
C GLU A 42 -3.71 3.81 -8.61
N LYS A 43 -3.22 3.36 -9.77
CA LYS A 43 -3.36 1.97 -10.20
C LYS A 43 -2.71 1.01 -9.21
N THR A 44 -1.50 1.33 -8.75
CA THR A 44 -0.77 0.50 -7.79
C THR A 44 -1.53 0.41 -6.47
N LEU A 45 -2.08 1.51 -5.98
CA LEU A 45 -2.91 1.52 -4.78
C LEU A 45 -4.17 0.68 -4.94
N ARG A 46 -4.85 0.77 -6.08
CA ARG A 46 -6.05 -0.02 -6.37
C ARG A 46 -5.78 -1.52 -6.38
N GLU A 47 -4.60 -1.93 -6.81
CA GLU A 47 -4.19 -3.33 -6.80
C GLU A 47 -3.77 -3.79 -5.40
N ALA A 48 -3.14 -2.92 -4.64
CA ALA A 48 -2.61 -3.25 -3.31
C ALA A 48 -3.69 -3.29 -2.23
N ILE A 49 -4.61 -2.33 -2.23
CA ILE A 49 -5.59 -2.15 -1.15
C ILE A 49 -6.45 -3.40 -0.90
N PRO A 50 -7.01 -4.09 -1.92
CA PRO A 50 -7.80 -5.30 -1.66
C PRO A 50 -7.02 -6.41 -0.97
N LYS A 51 -5.72 -6.49 -1.19
CA LYS A 51 -4.84 -7.50 -0.56
C LYS A 51 -4.44 -7.11 0.85
N LEU A 52 -4.31 -5.80 1.10
CA LEU A 52 -3.93 -5.26 2.40
C LEU A 52 -5.14 -5.07 3.33
N ASN A 53 -6.33 -4.94 2.76
CA ASN A 53 -7.56 -4.66 3.48
C ASN A 53 -8.72 -5.55 3.00
N PRO A 54 -8.59 -6.89 3.17
CA PRO A 54 -9.62 -7.81 2.66
C PRO A 54 -10.97 -7.67 3.38
N SER A 55 -10.98 -7.16 4.60
CA SER A 55 -12.22 -6.96 5.36
C SER A 55 -12.92 -5.63 5.04
N GLY A 56 -12.26 -4.74 4.30
CA GLY A 56 -12.86 -3.46 3.90
C GLY A 56 -13.01 -2.45 5.03
N GLU A 57 -12.16 -2.52 6.06
CA GLU A 57 -12.23 -1.52 7.13
C GLU A 57 -11.73 -0.15 6.66
N ILE A 58 -12.03 0.89 7.42
CA ILE A 58 -11.63 2.26 7.08
C ILE A 58 -10.11 2.39 7.16
N VAL A 59 -9.50 2.90 6.09
CA VAL A 59 -8.07 3.24 6.06
C VAL A 59 -7.92 4.66 6.61
N GLU A 60 -7.31 4.76 7.78
CA GLU A 60 -7.14 6.04 8.47
C GLU A 60 -5.87 6.76 8.01
N ARG A 61 -4.85 6.01 7.59
CA ARG A 61 -3.54 6.56 7.32
C ARG A 61 -2.77 5.69 6.31
N ILE A 62 -2.12 6.34 5.37
CA ILE A 62 -1.19 5.71 4.44
C ILE A 62 0.14 6.46 4.52
N HIS A 63 1.22 5.74 4.81
CA HIS A 63 2.57 6.28 4.83
C HIS A 63 3.39 5.70 3.68
N PHE A 64 4.09 6.57 3.01
CA PHE A 64 5.06 6.20 1.97
C PHE A 64 6.48 6.38 2.45
#